data_ab0de1bde0c70805b8b1bed2b32fdf23
#
_entry.id   ab0de1bde0c70805b8b1bed2b32fdf23
#
_cell.length_a   1.000
_cell.length_b   1.000
_cell.length_c   1.000
_cell.angle_alpha   90.00
_cell.angle_beta   90.00
_cell.angle_gamma   90.00
#
_symmetry.space_group_name_H-M   'P 1'
#
loop_
_entity.id
_entity.type
_entity.pdbx_description
1 polymer ?
#
loop_
_entity_poly.entity_id
_entity_poly.type
_entity_poly.pdbx_seq_one_letter_code
_entity_poly.pdbx_strand_id
1 'polypeptide(L)'
;MFWDKVAFAYDFFETVYNGKVYNRTGRQVADFIDESDVVLECACGTGAISQYIAPVCKKLIATDFSISMLKKARKKCRKHGNVTFRRADITHIRCRDERFDKAVAGNVIHLLPDPELALNELKRVVKPGGKIIIPTYINKESATASMAARLLEHLGAHFERQFNLETYKQFFADMGYKDVEITVVNGRMPCAIAIIEKKKREAIHKNSDQ
;
A
#
# COMPACT_ATOMS: atom_id res chain seq x y z
N MET A 1 -17.58 -6.96 -10.39
CA MET A 1 -16.94 -5.73 -9.87
C MET A 1 -16.03 -5.12 -10.92
N PHE A 2 -15.79 -3.80 -10.85
CA PHE A 2 -14.91 -3.10 -11.80
C PHE A 2 -13.51 -3.76 -11.85
N TRP A 3 -12.85 -3.91 -10.71
CA TRP A 3 -11.50 -4.50 -10.61
C TRP A 3 -11.40 -5.95 -11.10
N ASP A 4 -12.48 -6.72 -11.06
CA ASP A 4 -12.49 -8.08 -11.65
C ASP A 4 -12.44 -8.04 -13.18
N LYS A 5 -13.03 -7.01 -13.81
CA LYS A 5 -13.06 -6.83 -15.26
C LYS A 5 -11.75 -6.28 -15.82
N VAL A 6 -11.11 -5.35 -15.08
CA VAL A 6 -9.90 -4.65 -15.54
C VAL A 6 -8.58 -5.29 -15.10
N ALA A 7 -8.63 -6.36 -14.30
CA ALA A 7 -7.42 -7.01 -13.79
C ALA A 7 -6.38 -7.35 -14.88
N PHE A 8 -6.84 -7.68 -16.11
CA PHE A 8 -5.95 -7.96 -17.23
C PHE A 8 -5.31 -6.68 -17.81
N ALA A 9 -6.12 -5.64 -18.02
CA ALA A 9 -5.66 -4.37 -18.58
C ALA A 9 -4.75 -3.62 -17.58
N TYR A 10 -5.02 -3.74 -16.29
CA TYR A 10 -4.23 -3.10 -15.24
C TYR A 10 -2.79 -3.62 -15.20
N ASP A 11 -2.60 -4.93 -15.23
CA ASP A 11 -1.27 -5.57 -15.25
C ASP A 11 -0.45 -5.18 -16.50
N PHE A 12 -1.13 -5.14 -17.66
CA PHE A 12 -0.52 -4.71 -18.92
C PHE A 12 -0.09 -3.24 -18.84
N PHE A 13 -0.96 -2.37 -18.33
CA PHE A 13 -0.69 -0.96 -18.18
C PHE A 13 0.48 -0.70 -17.24
N GLU A 14 0.50 -1.31 -16.04
CA GLU A 14 1.59 -1.14 -15.08
C GLU A 14 2.92 -1.63 -15.65
N THR A 15 2.92 -2.76 -16.35
CA THR A 15 4.16 -3.38 -16.85
C THR A 15 4.71 -2.63 -18.06
N VAL A 16 3.86 -2.24 -19.02
CA VAL A 16 4.28 -1.65 -20.30
C VAL A 16 4.49 -0.14 -20.19
N TYR A 17 3.57 0.56 -19.50
CA TYR A 17 3.59 2.02 -19.45
C TYR A 17 4.55 2.57 -18.38
N ASN A 18 4.59 1.97 -17.21
CA ASN A 18 5.35 2.48 -16.06
C ASN A 18 6.26 1.43 -15.41
N GLY A 19 6.64 0.37 -16.14
CA GLY A 19 7.34 -0.81 -15.60
C GLY A 19 8.62 -0.52 -14.82
N LYS A 20 9.38 0.53 -15.18
CA LYS A 20 10.57 0.94 -14.43
C LYS A 20 10.22 1.47 -13.04
N VAL A 21 9.19 2.34 -12.94
CA VAL A 21 8.73 2.90 -11.65
C VAL A 21 8.11 1.79 -10.80
N TYR A 22 7.27 0.96 -11.40
CA TYR A 22 6.66 -0.20 -10.77
C TYR A 22 7.68 -1.12 -10.09
N ASN A 23 8.71 -1.54 -10.84
CA ASN A 23 9.76 -2.41 -10.30
C ASN A 23 10.59 -1.74 -9.20
N ARG A 24 10.92 -0.44 -9.36
CA ARG A 24 11.65 0.33 -8.35
C ARG A 24 10.83 0.53 -7.09
N THR A 25 9.53 0.85 -7.22
CA THR A 25 8.62 1.00 -6.08
C THR A 25 8.55 -0.30 -5.27
N GLY A 26 8.38 -1.45 -5.93
CA GLY A 26 8.36 -2.74 -5.24
C GLY A 26 9.65 -3.04 -4.47
N ARG A 27 10.81 -2.76 -5.06
CA ARG A 27 12.11 -2.90 -4.39
C ARG A 27 12.26 -1.95 -3.21
N GLN A 28 11.93 -0.68 -3.40
CA GLN A 28 12.04 0.33 -2.34
C GLN A 28 11.09 0.05 -1.18
N VAL A 29 9.90 -0.51 -1.43
CA VAL A 29 9.02 -1.01 -0.36
C VAL A 29 9.68 -2.18 0.37
N ALA A 30 10.32 -3.10 -0.35
CA ALA A 30 11.03 -4.23 0.25
C ALA A 30 12.21 -3.80 1.13
N ASP A 31 12.88 -2.67 0.84
CA ASP A 31 13.97 -2.12 1.65
C ASP A 31 13.51 -1.70 3.08
N PHE A 32 12.21 -1.53 3.31
CA PHE A 32 11.64 -1.25 4.64
C PHE A 32 11.20 -2.51 5.39
N ILE A 33 11.39 -3.70 4.82
CA ILE A 33 10.93 -4.98 5.37
C ILE A 33 12.12 -5.79 5.84
N ASP A 34 12.03 -6.33 7.05
CA ASP A 34 13.03 -7.19 7.66
C ASP A 34 12.65 -8.67 7.56
N GLU A 35 13.64 -9.57 7.54
CA GLU A 35 13.44 -11.03 7.43
C GLU A 35 12.56 -11.62 8.56
N SER A 36 12.50 -10.97 9.71
CA SER A 36 11.67 -11.37 10.85
C SER A 36 10.23 -10.87 10.77
N ASP A 37 9.92 -9.95 9.84
CA ASP A 37 8.63 -9.28 9.79
C ASP A 37 7.48 -10.19 9.36
N VAL A 38 6.35 -10.04 10.04
CA VAL A 38 5.03 -10.49 9.60
C VAL A 38 4.33 -9.30 8.97
N VAL A 39 4.18 -9.32 7.66
CA VAL A 39 3.69 -8.20 6.85
C VAL A 39 2.25 -8.42 6.44
N LEU A 40 1.43 -7.38 6.53
CA LEU A 40 0.13 -7.29 5.88
C LEU A 40 0.25 -6.42 4.63
N GLU A 41 -0.19 -6.91 3.48
CA GLU A 41 -0.39 -6.10 2.28
C GLU A 41 -1.88 -6.03 1.99
N CYS A 42 -2.45 -4.82 2.02
CA CYS A 42 -3.83 -4.54 1.65
C CYS A 42 -3.91 -4.04 0.21
N ALA A 43 -4.98 -4.42 -0.49
CA ALA A 43 -5.18 -4.11 -1.91
C ALA A 43 -3.97 -4.53 -2.76
N CYS A 44 -3.50 -5.76 -2.58
CA CYS A 44 -2.29 -6.27 -3.24
C CYS A 44 -2.42 -6.37 -4.77
N GLY A 45 -3.63 -6.21 -5.31
CA GLY A 45 -3.90 -6.27 -6.74
C GLY A 45 -3.41 -7.59 -7.35
N THR A 46 -2.66 -7.49 -8.43
CA THR A 46 -2.06 -8.63 -9.13
C THR A 46 -0.76 -9.13 -8.48
N GLY A 47 -0.41 -8.65 -7.27
CA GLY A 47 0.80 -9.03 -6.56
C GLY A 47 2.04 -8.23 -6.99
N ALA A 48 1.82 -7.02 -7.41
CA ALA A 48 2.82 -6.08 -7.89
C ALA A 48 3.95 -5.84 -6.90
N ILE A 49 3.60 -5.53 -5.67
CA ILE A 49 4.50 -5.28 -4.56
C ILE A 49 4.77 -6.59 -3.82
N SER A 50 3.76 -7.47 -3.68
CA SER A 50 3.88 -8.77 -3.02
C SER A 50 5.11 -9.58 -3.45
N GLN A 51 5.42 -9.61 -4.75
CA GLN A 51 6.57 -10.37 -5.30
C GLN A 51 7.92 -9.88 -4.79
N TYR A 52 8.02 -8.63 -4.33
CA TYR A 52 9.25 -8.04 -3.77
C TYR A 52 9.28 -8.19 -2.24
N ILE A 53 8.13 -8.14 -1.56
CA ILE A 53 8.03 -8.34 -0.11
C ILE A 53 8.24 -9.82 0.25
N ALA A 54 7.65 -10.74 -0.52
CA ALA A 54 7.65 -12.17 -0.20
C ALA A 54 9.06 -12.77 0.04
N PRO A 55 10.11 -12.44 -0.75
CA PRO A 55 11.43 -13.01 -0.54
C PRO A 55 12.19 -12.45 0.67
N VAL A 56 11.77 -11.32 1.24
CA VAL A 56 12.50 -10.59 2.29
C VAL A 56 11.80 -10.57 3.64
N CYS A 57 10.60 -11.16 3.78
CA CYS A 57 9.85 -11.19 5.03
C CYS A 57 9.67 -12.60 5.57
N LYS A 58 9.43 -12.73 6.87
CA LYS A 58 9.06 -14.02 7.50
C LYS A 58 7.74 -14.55 6.98
N LYS A 59 6.74 -13.70 6.85
CA LYS A 59 5.39 -14.07 6.40
C LYS A 59 4.68 -12.87 5.80
N LEU A 60 4.06 -13.08 4.64
CA LEU A 60 3.20 -12.09 3.97
C LEU A 60 1.74 -12.56 3.99
N ILE A 61 0.86 -11.72 4.51
CA ILE A 61 -0.59 -11.85 4.34
C ILE A 61 -1.00 -10.79 3.31
N ALA A 62 -1.23 -11.21 2.06
CA ALA A 62 -1.65 -10.33 0.98
C ALA A 62 -3.17 -10.40 0.82
N THR A 63 -3.81 -9.23 0.84
CA THR A 63 -5.28 -9.14 0.76
C THR A 63 -5.70 -8.22 -0.37
N ASP A 64 -6.83 -8.57 -0.99
CA ASP A 64 -7.49 -7.73 -1.99
C ASP A 64 -8.99 -7.99 -1.94
N PHE A 65 -9.78 -7.01 -2.39
CA PHE A 65 -11.23 -7.16 -2.47
C PHE A 65 -11.67 -8.00 -3.69
N SER A 66 -10.87 -7.96 -4.78
CA SER A 66 -11.11 -8.69 -6.02
C SER A 66 -10.51 -10.09 -6.01
N ILE A 67 -11.35 -11.10 -6.24
CA ILE A 67 -10.91 -12.49 -6.39
C ILE A 67 -10.04 -12.66 -7.64
N SER A 68 -10.34 -11.94 -8.71
CA SER A 68 -9.58 -11.99 -9.97
C SER A 68 -8.16 -11.47 -9.80
N MET A 69 -7.98 -10.38 -9.01
CA MET A 69 -6.67 -9.87 -8.62
C MET A 69 -5.90 -10.90 -7.81
N LEU A 70 -6.51 -11.49 -6.77
CA LEU A 70 -5.88 -12.51 -5.93
C LEU A 70 -5.45 -13.75 -6.70
N LYS A 71 -6.19 -14.18 -7.73
CA LYS A 71 -5.79 -15.29 -8.61
C LYS A 71 -4.48 -14.99 -9.33
N LYS A 72 -4.33 -13.76 -9.86
CA LYS A 72 -3.09 -13.32 -10.53
C LYS A 72 -1.93 -13.17 -9.54
N ALA A 73 -2.18 -12.58 -8.37
CA ALA A 73 -1.18 -12.43 -7.32
C ALA A 73 -0.62 -13.81 -6.87
N ARG A 74 -1.48 -14.80 -6.66
CA ARG A 74 -1.06 -16.19 -6.36
C ARG A 74 -0.15 -16.76 -7.45
N LYS A 75 -0.49 -16.55 -8.73
CA LYS A 75 0.34 -17.02 -9.84
C LYS A 75 1.71 -16.32 -9.87
N LYS A 76 1.74 -15.01 -9.63
CA LYS A 76 2.96 -14.20 -9.61
C LYS A 76 3.89 -14.60 -8.46
N CYS A 77 3.33 -14.83 -7.27
CA CYS A 77 4.09 -15.20 -6.07
C CYS A 77 4.22 -16.70 -5.83
N ARG A 78 3.90 -17.57 -6.79
CA ARG A 78 3.84 -19.04 -6.62
C ARG A 78 5.13 -19.69 -6.10
N LYS A 79 6.27 -19.00 -6.27
CA LYS A 79 7.58 -19.49 -5.83
C LYS A 79 7.83 -19.29 -4.32
N HIS A 80 6.96 -18.53 -3.64
CA HIS A 80 7.13 -18.13 -2.25
C HIS A 80 6.10 -18.83 -1.36
N GLY A 81 6.57 -19.78 -0.54
CA GLY A 81 5.72 -20.57 0.37
C GLY A 81 5.24 -19.80 1.60
N ASN A 82 5.79 -18.63 1.89
CA ASN A 82 5.47 -17.79 3.05
C ASN A 82 4.32 -16.79 2.80
N VAL A 83 3.66 -16.83 1.64
CA VAL A 83 2.57 -15.90 1.28
C VAL A 83 1.20 -16.55 1.46
N THR A 84 0.30 -15.85 2.14
CA THR A 84 -1.11 -16.23 2.27
C THR A 84 -1.99 -15.16 1.63
N PHE A 85 -2.82 -15.54 0.66
CA PHE A 85 -3.75 -14.63 -0.03
C PHE A 85 -5.16 -14.77 0.51
N ARG A 86 -5.80 -13.65 0.90
CA ARG A 86 -7.17 -13.62 1.44
C ARG A 86 -7.96 -12.47 0.83
N ARG A 87 -9.27 -12.69 0.63
CA ARG A 87 -10.19 -11.61 0.31
C ARG A 87 -10.47 -10.80 1.56
N ALA A 88 -10.24 -9.48 1.51
CA ALA A 88 -10.55 -8.56 2.61
C ALA A 88 -10.81 -7.15 2.09
N ASP A 89 -11.51 -6.38 2.91
CA ASP A 89 -11.70 -4.95 2.77
C ASP A 89 -10.68 -4.23 3.67
N ILE A 90 -9.95 -3.27 3.11
CA ILE A 90 -8.95 -2.49 3.84
C ILE A 90 -9.59 -1.59 4.91
N THR A 91 -10.86 -1.20 4.74
CA THR A 91 -11.61 -0.39 5.70
C THR A 91 -12.18 -1.20 6.86
N HIS A 92 -12.09 -2.54 6.80
CA HIS A 92 -12.56 -3.46 7.84
C HIS A 92 -11.72 -4.74 7.88
N ILE A 93 -10.53 -4.68 8.47
CA ILE A 93 -9.58 -5.79 8.53
C ILE A 93 -9.93 -6.75 9.66
N ARG A 94 -10.40 -7.95 9.32
CA ARG A 94 -10.82 -8.97 10.28
C ARG A 94 -9.62 -9.66 10.93
N CYS A 95 -8.92 -8.98 11.82
CA CYS A 95 -7.88 -9.55 12.66
C CYS A 95 -7.76 -8.76 13.97
N ARG A 96 -7.03 -9.34 14.94
CA ARG A 96 -6.73 -8.67 16.21
C ARG A 96 -5.81 -7.48 15.98
N ASP A 97 -5.83 -6.54 16.92
CA ASP A 97 -4.91 -5.41 16.99
C ASP A 97 -3.46 -5.86 17.08
N GLU A 98 -2.54 -5.02 16.64
CA GLU A 98 -1.10 -5.14 16.85
C GLU A 98 -0.53 -6.51 16.42
N ARG A 99 -1.01 -7.00 15.28
CA ARG A 99 -0.64 -8.31 14.75
C ARG A 99 0.58 -8.28 13.84
N PHE A 100 0.77 -7.19 13.11
CA PHE A 100 1.75 -7.08 12.03
C PHE A 100 2.90 -6.13 12.40
N ASP A 101 4.09 -6.49 11.97
CA ASP A 101 5.27 -5.62 12.13
C ASP A 101 5.21 -4.48 11.12
N LYS A 102 4.75 -4.75 9.92
CA LYS A 102 4.57 -3.77 8.84
C LYS A 102 3.20 -3.96 8.16
N ALA A 103 2.63 -2.86 7.67
CA ALA A 103 1.47 -2.90 6.77
C ALA A 103 1.79 -2.09 5.50
N VAL A 104 1.43 -2.64 4.35
CA VAL A 104 1.61 -2.01 3.03
C VAL A 104 0.26 -1.82 2.37
N ALA A 105 0.01 -0.64 1.79
CA ALA A 105 -1.22 -0.32 1.06
C ALA A 105 -0.87 0.47 -0.21
N GLY A 106 -0.51 -0.24 -1.28
CA GLY A 106 -0.04 0.35 -2.53
C GLY A 106 -1.17 0.74 -3.48
N ASN A 107 -1.13 1.98 -3.98
CA ASN A 107 -2.03 2.50 -5.03
C ASN A 107 -3.53 2.32 -4.73
N VAL A 108 -3.95 2.46 -3.46
CA VAL A 108 -5.34 2.25 -3.04
C VAL A 108 -5.93 3.47 -2.36
N ILE A 109 -5.12 4.24 -1.60
CA ILE A 109 -5.66 5.31 -0.73
C ILE A 109 -6.41 6.40 -1.51
N HIS A 110 -6.01 6.66 -2.75
CA HIS A 110 -6.65 7.64 -3.64
C HIS A 110 -7.94 7.13 -4.30
N LEU A 111 -8.26 5.85 -4.14
CA LEU A 111 -9.47 5.21 -4.66
C LEU A 111 -10.58 5.08 -3.61
N LEU A 112 -10.25 5.32 -2.34
CA LEU A 112 -11.19 5.14 -1.24
C LEU A 112 -12.04 6.41 -1.04
N PRO A 113 -13.38 6.30 -0.95
CA PRO A 113 -14.23 7.41 -0.55
C PRO A 113 -13.85 7.94 0.83
N ASP A 114 -13.61 7.03 1.77
CA ASP A 114 -13.15 7.33 3.13
C ASP A 114 -11.79 6.66 3.42
N PRO A 115 -10.67 7.35 3.13
CA PRO A 115 -9.34 6.83 3.39
C PRO A 115 -8.96 6.81 4.87
N GLU A 116 -9.66 7.60 5.71
CA GLU A 116 -9.40 7.64 7.15
C GLU A 116 -9.73 6.30 7.81
N LEU A 117 -10.82 5.65 7.43
CA LEU A 117 -11.16 4.31 7.90
C LEU A 117 -10.03 3.31 7.60
N ALA A 118 -9.47 3.36 6.39
CA ALA A 118 -8.36 2.48 6.01
C ALA A 118 -7.10 2.78 6.83
N LEU A 119 -6.74 4.06 7.01
CA LEU A 119 -5.57 4.45 7.81
C LEU A 119 -5.72 4.04 9.28
N ASN A 120 -6.92 4.18 9.85
CA ASN A 120 -7.22 3.76 11.21
C ASN A 120 -7.10 2.24 11.37
N GLU A 121 -7.60 1.45 10.41
CA GLU A 121 -7.45 0.00 10.42
C GLU A 121 -5.99 -0.44 10.27
N LEU A 122 -5.22 0.15 9.36
CA LEU A 122 -3.79 -0.10 9.22
C LEU A 122 -3.05 0.22 10.51
N LYS A 123 -3.35 1.37 11.14
CA LYS A 123 -2.76 1.76 12.43
C LYS A 123 -3.15 0.80 13.56
N ARG A 124 -4.40 0.31 13.58
CA ARG A 124 -4.87 -0.64 14.59
C ARG A 124 -4.11 -1.96 14.52
N VAL A 125 -3.95 -2.50 13.31
CA VAL A 125 -3.38 -3.85 13.13
C VAL A 125 -1.86 -3.90 13.17
N VAL A 126 -1.15 -2.77 13.02
CA VAL A 126 0.31 -2.67 13.13
C VAL A 126 0.70 -2.56 14.60
N LYS A 127 1.78 -3.23 14.99
CA LYS A 127 2.36 -3.19 16.34
C LYS A 127 2.92 -1.80 16.66
N PRO A 128 3.01 -1.41 17.93
CA PRO A 128 3.79 -0.25 18.37
C PRO A 128 5.26 -0.35 17.87
N GLY A 129 5.80 0.70 17.28
CA GLY A 129 7.12 0.71 16.62
C GLY A 129 7.14 0.07 15.22
N GLY A 130 6.02 -0.46 14.75
CA GLY A 130 5.87 -0.94 13.39
C GLY A 130 5.59 0.19 12.39
N LYS A 131 5.65 -0.12 11.10
CA LYS A 131 5.51 0.87 10.03
C LYS A 131 4.32 0.58 9.12
N ILE A 132 3.68 1.66 8.66
CA ILE A 132 2.67 1.65 7.60
C ILE A 132 3.33 2.30 6.38
N ILE A 133 3.32 1.60 5.23
CA ILE A 133 4.00 1.98 4.00
C ILE A 133 2.95 2.13 2.91
N ILE A 134 2.82 3.34 2.36
CA ILE A 134 1.75 3.68 1.41
C ILE A 134 2.35 4.24 0.12
N PRO A 135 2.69 3.38 -0.85
CA PRO A 135 3.06 3.84 -2.19
C PRO A 135 1.83 4.35 -2.94
N THR A 136 1.93 5.51 -3.59
CA THR A 136 0.86 6.08 -4.40
C THR A 136 1.45 6.79 -5.62
N TYR A 137 0.92 6.51 -6.80
CA TYR A 137 1.27 7.27 -7.99
C TYR A 137 0.82 8.72 -7.86
N ILE A 138 1.71 9.64 -8.21
CA ILE A 138 1.46 11.08 -8.15
C ILE A 138 1.64 11.73 -9.52
N ASN A 139 0.94 12.84 -9.74
CA ASN A 139 1.12 13.67 -10.93
C ASN A 139 2.37 14.56 -10.80
N LYS A 140 3.04 14.83 -11.91
CA LYS A 140 4.03 15.91 -11.97
C LYS A 140 3.32 17.25 -11.87
N GLU A 141 3.94 18.25 -11.25
CA GLU A 141 3.35 19.58 -10.99
C GLU A 141 2.76 20.28 -12.23
N SER A 142 3.25 19.95 -13.43
CA SER A 142 2.83 20.57 -14.71
C SER A 142 1.91 19.68 -15.57
N ALA A 143 1.49 18.53 -15.09
CA ALA A 143 0.69 17.60 -15.90
C ALA A 143 -0.81 17.74 -15.60
N THR A 144 -1.57 18.22 -16.58
CA THR A 144 -2.97 17.81 -16.75
C THR A 144 -3.08 16.31 -16.56
N ALA A 145 -4.17 15.83 -15.93
CA ALA A 145 -4.42 14.42 -15.61
C ALA A 145 -3.77 13.48 -16.64
N SER A 146 -2.89 12.59 -16.19
CA SER A 146 -2.08 11.80 -17.10
C SER A 146 -3.01 11.06 -18.07
N MET A 147 -2.63 10.94 -19.33
CA MET A 147 -3.41 10.21 -20.35
C MET A 147 -3.79 8.80 -19.86
N ALA A 148 -3.01 8.26 -18.97
CA ALA A 148 -3.22 6.98 -18.29
C ALA A 148 -4.36 7.02 -17.27
N ALA A 149 -4.46 8.05 -16.45
CA ALA A 149 -5.57 8.24 -15.52
C ALA A 149 -6.88 8.40 -16.31
N ARG A 150 -6.85 9.21 -17.38
CA ARG A 150 -8.01 9.38 -18.29
C ARG A 150 -8.43 8.07 -18.97
N LEU A 151 -7.48 7.22 -19.38
CA LEU A 151 -7.79 5.92 -19.97
C LEU A 151 -8.42 4.98 -18.93
N LEU A 152 -7.91 4.94 -17.70
CA LEU A 152 -8.47 4.15 -16.62
C LEU A 152 -9.85 4.67 -16.20
N GLU A 153 -10.06 5.99 -16.17
CA GLU A 153 -11.37 6.61 -15.94
C GLU A 153 -12.36 6.24 -17.05
N HIS A 154 -11.91 6.25 -18.31
CA HIS A 154 -12.75 5.82 -19.45
C HIS A 154 -13.12 4.33 -19.37
N LEU A 155 -12.29 3.51 -18.72
CA LEU A 155 -12.58 2.11 -18.41
C LEU A 155 -13.44 1.94 -17.15
N GLY A 156 -13.83 3.04 -16.48
CA GLY A 156 -14.71 3.06 -15.32
C GLY A 156 -13.99 3.08 -13.96
N ALA A 157 -12.68 3.38 -13.91
CA ALA A 157 -12.01 3.68 -12.65
C ALA A 157 -12.47 5.05 -12.16
N HIS A 158 -12.98 5.13 -10.94
CA HIS A 158 -13.20 6.39 -10.25
C HIS A 158 -12.01 6.68 -9.34
N PHE A 159 -11.32 7.80 -9.61
CA PHE A 159 -10.30 8.32 -8.72
C PHE A 159 -10.96 9.38 -7.83
N GLU A 160 -11.15 9.05 -6.57
CA GLU A 160 -11.69 9.99 -5.58
C GLU A 160 -10.74 11.18 -5.36
N ARG A 161 -9.43 10.92 -5.51
CA ARG A 161 -8.37 11.92 -5.35
C ARG A 161 -7.27 11.73 -6.37
N GLN A 162 -6.67 12.82 -6.79
CA GLN A 162 -5.44 12.82 -7.56
C GLN A 162 -4.40 13.62 -6.80
N PHE A 163 -3.26 13.02 -6.53
CA PHE A 163 -2.18 13.65 -5.76
C PHE A 163 -1.06 14.15 -6.67
N ASN A 164 -0.49 15.30 -6.32
CA ASN A 164 0.91 15.65 -6.55
C ASN A 164 1.68 15.47 -5.23
N LEU A 165 2.99 15.76 -5.20
CA LEU A 165 3.79 15.55 -4.00
C LEU A 165 3.30 16.41 -2.81
N GLU A 166 2.94 17.67 -3.06
CA GLU A 166 2.51 18.59 -2.01
C GLU A 166 1.14 18.20 -1.46
N THR A 167 0.16 17.92 -2.33
CA THR A 167 -1.17 17.49 -1.89
C THR A 167 -1.13 16.10 -1.22
N TYR A 168 -0.15 15.25 -1.54
CA TYR A 168 0.03 13.96 -0.87
C TYR A 168 0.59 14.15 0.54
N LYS A 169 1.54 15.07 0.76
CA LYS A 169 2.00 15.45 2.11
C LYS A 169 0.88 16.05 2.93
N GLN A 170 0.16 17.02 2.34
CA GLN A 170 -0.95 17.71 3.02
C GLN A 170 -2.04 16.74 3.44
N PHE A 171 -2.37 15.74 2.62
CA PHE A 171 -3.33 14.70 2.95
C PHE A 171 -3.02 14.00 4.29
N PHE A 172 -1.77 13.64 4.54
CA PHE A 172 -1.40 13.01 5.83
C PHE A 172 -1.39 14.03 6.97
N ALA A 173 -0.99 15.28 6.72
CA ALA A 173 -1.03 16.33 7.72
C ALA A 173 -2.48 16.60 8.18
N ASP A 174 -3.43 16.67 7.25
CA ASP A 174 -4.86 16.87 7.53
C ASP A 174 -5.46 15.69 8.34
N MET A 175 -4.93 14.47 8.14
CA MET A 175 -5.27 13.27 8.91
C MET A 175 -4.55 13.18 10.26
N GLY A 176 -3.80 14.24 10.66
CA GLY A 176 -3.12 14.30 11.95
C GLY A 176 -1.78 13.55 12.03
N TYR A 177 -1.24 13.07 10.90
CA TYR A 177 0.08 12.44 10.83
C TYR A 177 1.16 13.52 10.63
N LYS A 178 1.89 13.87 11.71
CA LYS A 178 2.90 14.96 11.68
C LYS A 178 4.28 14.47 11.20
N ASP A 179 4.62 13.22 11.48
CA ASP A 179 5.96 12.65 11.26
C ASP A 179 5.87 11.58 10.13
N VAL A 180 5.56 12.01 8.89
CA VAL A 180 5.51 11.13 7.73
C VAL A 180 6.76 11.32 6.90
N GLU A 181 7.57 10.27 6.79
CA GLU A 181 8.67 10.24 5.84
C GLU A 181 8.11 9.96 4.43
N ILE A 182 8.52 10.72 3.43
CA ILE A 182 8.10 10.51 2.05
C ILE A 182 9.33 10.39 1.16
N THR A 183 9.42 9.27 0.44
CA THR A 183 10.39 9.06 -0.64
C THR A 183 9.70 9.03 -1.99
N VAL A 184 10.42 9.38 -3.07
CA VAL A 184 9.84 9.45 -4.41
C VAL A 184 10.63 8.60 -5.40
N VAL A 185 9.95 7.65 -6.03
CA VAL A 185 10.46 6.91 -7.18
C VAL A 185 10.14 7.71 -8.45
N ASN A 186 11.16 8.33 -9.02
CA ASN A 186 11.01 9.16 -10.22
C ASN A 186 10.79 8.32 -11.48
N GLY A 187 9.99 8.83 -12.41
CA GLY A 187 9.75 8.24 -13.72
C GLY A 187 8.66 8.94 -14.52
N ARG A 188 8.07 8.23 -15.49
CA ARG A 188 7.01 8.78 -16.34
C ARG A 188 5.79 9.18 -15.49
N MET A 189 5.34 8.29 -14.61
CA MET A 189 4.37 8.54 -13.56
C MET A 189 5.04 8.24 -12.23
N PRO A 190 5.52 9.26 -11.48
CA PRO A 190 6.25 9.06 -10.24
C PRO A 190 5.38 8.36 -9.18
N CYS A 191 6.04 7.66 -8.25
CA CYS A 191 5.38 7.08 -7.09
C CYS A 191 5.97 7.69 -5.81
N ALA A 192 5.13 8.33 -5.00
CA ALA A 192 5.50 8.76 -3.65
C ALA A 192 5.18 7.62 -2.68
N ILE A 193 6.11 7.32 -1.78
CA ILE A 193 5.97 6.29 -0.75
C ILE A 193 5.97 7.01 0.59
N ALA A 194 4.82 7.03 1.26
CA ALA A 194 4.71 7.54 2.61
C ALA A 194 5.00 6.42 3.61
N ILE A 195 5.82 6.70 4.60
CA ILE A 195 6.18 5.81 5.68
C ILE A 195 5.74 6.46 7.00
N ILE A 196 4.85 5.78 7.73
CA ILE A 196 4.31 6.21 9.01
C ILE A 196 4.74 5.20 10.06
N GLU A 197 5.49 5.64 11.07
CA GLU A 197 5.82 4.81 12.21
C GLU A 197 4.74 4.93 13.29
N LYS A 198 4.21 3.79 13.74
CA LYS A 198 3.32 3.77 14.91
C LYS A 198 4.15 3.94 16.17
N LYS A 199 3.95 5.05 16.89
CA LYS A 199 4.69 5.34 18.15
C LYS A 199 4.66 4.15 19.10
N LYS A 200 5.79 3.88 19.73
CA LYS A 200 5.88 2.89 20.82
C LYS A 200 5.01 3.36 21.97
N ARG A 201 4.41 2.42 22.71
CA ARG A 201 3.76 2.74 23.98
C ARG A 201 4.85 3.20 24.93
N GLU A 202 4.69 4.37 25.53
CA GLU A 202 5.56 4.78 26.66
C GLU A 202 5.42 3.74 27.77
N ALA A 203 6.56 3.25 28.28
CA ALA A 203 6.56 2.37 29.43
C ALA A 203 6.01 3.17 30.62
N ILE A 204 4.82 2.79 31.09
CA ILE A 204 4.28 3.36 32.34
C ILE A 204 5.23 2.90 33.45
N HIS A 205 6.16 3.77 33.85
CA HIS A 205 6.90 3.60 35.09
C HIS A 205 5.87 3.64 36.22
N LYS A 206 5.45 2.46 36.68
CA LYS A 206 4.85 2.36 38.01
C LYS A 206 5.95 2.70 38.98
N ASN A 207 6.02 3.96 39.39
CA ASN A 207 6.64 4.28 40.64
C ASN A 207 5.79 3.62 41.75
N SER A 208 6.23 2.45 42.16
CA SER A 208 5.84 1.87 43.42
C SER A 208 6.66 2.57 44.49
N ASP A 209 6.24 3.75 44.86
CA ASP A 209 6.65 4.32 46.13
C ASP A 209 5.89 3.61 47.24
N GLN A 210 6.62 2.81 47.98
CA GLN A 210 6.25 2.33 49.31
C GLN A 210 6.61 3.37 50.35
#